data_ae551693037773caaf7b0c4f882a7746
#
_entry.id   ae551693037773caaf7b0c4f882a7746
#
_cell.length_a   1.000
_cell.length_b   1.000
_cell.length_c   1.000
_cell.angle_alpha   90.00
_cell.angle_beta   90.00
_cell.angle_gamma   90.00
#
_symmetry.space_group_name_H-M   'P 1'
#
loop_
_entity.id
_entity.type
_entity.pdbx_description
1 polymer ?
#
loop_
_entity_poly.entity_id
_entity_poly.type
_entity_poly.pdbx_seq_one_letter_code
_entity_poly.pdbx_strand_id
1 'polypeptide(L)'
;MKTQKLFWGTLIILSLHISLFAGANDNTPFVPDANMSRADIPSIYKWNVYDLCASDEQWDKDIAVCQTDLKELKSFHSNLDTPAGIAKYMAAYFNLDDRINRLTLYANLNREVESSNQQAITRHELGLQLTEGLMQEGATLRQTILGLSDQELKNALQNEPALKEFIPFINSLRRRADRVLSPAEERLLALAGDNLWAQIDLNELPAAPEKAFRSLISELTLPMVTGLDNKKVQLSFANYGPLRHSTDRNIRRGAVEAMFGTIKSLENTFATTLGEQAKFSLFLARARGYDTVLEAYLDKDELDPAVYHNLINTVRANVKPLHKYVDLRKKVLNLDEVHLYDLYVPMVEPVSIKLDYNNGVQLIQNALKPLGKEYMKQLKAAMDPANGWIDIYPSKNKVSGAFSSSTYGVHPYVKMNYQNTFNNVSTLAHEYGHAMHSYYSITNQPYHSWRYVPFLAEIASTCNEALLSRYMIDHAKTDAEKAWLLSELLETIRTTIYRQTLFAEFELRFHELVESGVPVTAEKLNNIYAELIHAYYGPDYVMDANDHIEWAYIPHFYYKYYVFTYATGLSSGIAFAEKITQEGPETRETYLNMLKGGNSKTPLVLLREAGLDLTKPEAIESALQLFDKTVDELRALIVK
;
A
#
# COMPACT_ATOMS: atom_id res chain seq x y z
N MET A 1 8.81 -91.28 29.21
CA MET A 1 7.92 -90.88 30.25
C MET A 1 8.59 -89.77 31.05
N LYS A 2 8.20 -88.68 31.10
CA LYS A 2 8.53 -87.40 31.68
C LYS A 2 8.78 -86.29 30.57
N THR A 3 7.75 -85.59 30.36
CA THR A 3 7.66 -84.39 29.53
C THR A 3 8.35 -83.21 30.23
N GLN A 4 9.34 -82.59 29.58
CA GLN A 4 9.87 -81.29 30.00
C GLN A 4 9.29 -80.22 29.09
N LYS A 5 8.58 -79.28 29.71
CA LYS A 5 8.11 -78.07 29.09
C LYS A 5 9.27 -77.02 29.02
N LEU A 6 9.64 -76.62 27.84
CA LEU A 6 10.52 -75.44 27.61
C LEU A 6 9.67 -74.18 27.63
N PHE A 7 9.98 -73.26 28.55
CA PHE A 7 9.49 -71.88 28.56
C PHE A 7 10.37 -71.01 27.61
N TRP A 8 9.77 -70.46 26.62
CA TRP A 8 10.39 -69.39 25.83
C TRP A 8 9.93 -68.05 26.38
N GLY A 9 10.86 -67.31 27.04
CA GLY A 9 10.67 -65.91 27.41
C GLY A 9 10.97 -65.01 26.25
N THR A 10 9.96 -64.28 25.76
CA THR A 10 10.12 -63.26 24.73
C THR A 10 10.65 -62.00 25.40
N LEU A 11 11.91 -61.67 25.14
CA LEU A 11 12.53 -60.38 25.50
C LEU A 11 12.03 -59.30 24.55
N ILE A 12 11.13 -58.42 25.03
CA ILE A 12 10.75 -57.22 24.30
C ILE A 12 11.86 -56.19 24.53
N ILE A 13 12.68 -55.96 23.51
CA ILE A 13 13.63 -54.84 23.47
C ILE A 13 12.85 -53.60 23.06
N LEU A 14 12.55 -52.73 24.00
CA LEU A 14 12.05 -51.38 23.76
C LEU A 14 13.23 -50.56 23.25
N SER A 15 13.34 -50.41 21.93
CA SER A 15 14.25 -49.44 21.33
C SER A 15 13.68 -48.03 21.51
N LEU A 16 14.15 -47.32 22.54
CA LEU A 16 13.99 -45.86 22.63
C LEU A 16 14.74 -45.25 21.45
N HIS A 17 14.00 -44.81 20.44
CA HIS A 17 14.52 -43.87 19.46
C HIS A 17 14.59 -42.49 20.13
N ILE A 18 15.72 -42.18 20.76
CA ILE A 18 16.09 -40.82 21.09
C ILE A 18 16.49 -40.18 19.74
N SER A 19 15.55 -39.46 19.14
CA SER A 19 15.87 -38.54 18.06
C SER A 19 16.72 -37.42 18.63
N LEU A 20 18.04 -37.59 18.55
CA LEU A 20 18.96 -36.47 18.71
C LEU A 20 18.63 -35.45 17.59
N PHE A 21 17.92 -34.41 17.94
CA PHE A 21 17.97 -33.18 17.18
C PHE A 21 19.41 -32.62 17.31
N ALA A 22 20.31 -33.14 16.51
CA ALA A 22 21.56 -32.45 16.20
C ALA A 22 21.16 -31.20 15.41
N GLY A 23 21.09 -30.05 16.08
CA GLY A 23 21.13 -28.77 15.43
C GLY A 23 22.45 -28.69 14.66
N ALA A 24 22.43 -29.06 13.40
CA ALA A 24 23.47 -28.68 12.48
C ALA A 24 23.38 -27.16 12.36
N ASN A 25 24.33 -26.46 12.95
CA ASN A 25 24.68 -25.09 12.55
C ASN A 25 25.26 -25.17 11.13
N ASP A 26 24.37 -25.44 10.17
CA ASP A 26 24.71 -25.32 8.76
C ASP A 26 24.57 -23.84 8.41
N ASN A 27 25.70 -23.12 8.45
CA ASN A 27 25.84 -21.71 8.10
C ASN A 27 25.65 -21.45 6.60
N THR A 28 25.17 -22.41 5.83
CA THR A 28 24.85 -22.22 4.42
C THR A 28 23.56 -21.40 4.28
N PRO A 29 23.60 -20.24 3.61
CA PRO A 29 22.41 -19.45 3.37
C PRO A 29 21.35 -20.27 2.65
N PHE A 30 20.09 -20.14 3.07
CA PHE A 30 18.97 -20.76 2.37
C PHE A 30 18.90 -20.27 0.93
N VAL A 31 18.78 -21.18 -0.02
CA VAL A 31 18.63 -20.85 -1.44
C VAL A 31 17.14 -20.85 -1.79
N PRO A 32 16.55 -19.68 -2.06
CA PRO A 32 15.13 -19.60 -2.39
C PRO A 32 14.84 -20.20 -3.77
N ASP A 33 13.73 -20.97 -3.86
CA ASP A 33 13.20 -21.51 -5.10
C ASP A 33 11.67 -21.35 -5.10
N ALA A 34 11.15 -20.62 -6.07
CA ALA A 34 9.70 -20.37 -6.21
C ALA A 34 8.89 -21.63 -6.54
N ASN A 35 9.53 -22.71 -7.01
CA ASN A 35 8.90 -24.00 -7.28
C ASN A 35 8.97 -24.98 -6.09
N MET A 36 9.69 -24.60 -5.02
CA MET A 36 9.81 -25.41 -3.82
C MET A 36 8.46 -25.60 -3.15
N SER A 37 8.20 -26.82 -2.65
CA SER A 37 7.02 -27.05 -1.81
C SER A 37 7.14 -26.24 -0.51
N ARG A 38 6.02 -25.65 -0.06
CA ARG A 38 6.00 -24.98 1.24
C ARG A 38 6.45 -25.89 2.39
N ALA A 39 6.19 -27.19 2.30
CA ALA A 39 6.61 -28.17 3.31
C ALA A 39 8.14 -28.23 3.46
N ASP A 40 8.88 -28.03 2.36
CA ASP A 40 10.35 -28.10 2.33
C ASP A 40 11.04 -26.84 2.87
N ILE A 41 10.31 -25.73 3.01
CA ILE A 41 10.82 -24.52 3.66
C ILE A 41 10.91 -24.79 5.17
N PRO A 42 12.05 -24.54 5.83
CA PRO A 42 12.18 -24.68 7.27
C PRO A 42 11.14 -23.83 8.04
N SER A 43 10.60 -24.37 9.11
CA SER A 43 9.54 -23.72 9.91
C SER A 43 9.97 -22.36 10.47
N ILE A 44 11.25 -22.19 10.77
CA ILE A 44 11.81 -20.92 11.26
C ILE A 44 11.64 -19.76 10.25
N TYR A 45 11.49 -20.03 8.96
CA TYR A 45 11.29 -19.01 7.93
C TYR A 45 9.83 -18.76 7.58
N LYS A 46 8.91 -19.32 8.35
CA LYS A 46 7.47 -19.19 8.23
C LYS A 46 6.91 -18.38 9.40
N TRP A 47 5.92 -17.54 9.13
CA TRP A 47 5.24 -16.83 10.21
C TRP A 47 4.46 -17.78 11.14
N ASN A 48 4.22 -17.31 12.37
CA ASN A 48 3.40 -18.03 13.35
C ASN A 48 2.00 -17.39 13.42
N VAL A 49 1.02 -18.01 12.78
CA VAL A 49 -0.38 -17.52 12.80
C VAL A 49 -1.18 -17.98 14.01
N TYR A 50 -0.60 -18.80 14.87
CA TYR A 50 -1.31 -19.36 16.04
C TYR A 50 -1.61 -18.31 17.12
N ASP A 51 -0.95 -17.14 17.06
CA ASP A 51 -1.28 -16.01 17.92
C ASP A 51 -2.61 -15.34 17.52
N LEU A 52 -3.08 -15.56 16.29
CA LEU A 52 -4.39 -15.13 15.80
C LEU A 52 -5.49 -16.12 16.18
N CYS A 53 -5.25 -17.41 15.94
CA CYS A 53 -6.15 -18.49 16.23
C CYS A 53 -5.37 -19.80 16.43
N ALA A 54 -5.65 -20.54 17.50
CA ALA A 54 -4.87 -21.68 17.94
C ALA A 54 -4.86 -22.87 16.96
N SER A 55 -5.91 -23.04 16.16
CA SER A 55 -6.02 -24.07 15.12
C SER A 55 -7.19 -23.77 14.17
N ASP A 56 -7.24 -24.53 13.08
CA ASP A 56 -8.37 -24.52 12.15
C ASP A 56 -9.69 -24.94 12.82
N GLU A 57 -9.65 -25.93 13.70
CA GLU A 57 -10.84 -26.38 14.44
C GLU A 57 -11.32 -25.33 15.45
N GLN A 58 -10.40 -24.56 16.04
CA GLN A 58 -10.76 -23.44 16.89
C GLN A 58 -11.37 -22.32 16.07
N TRP A 59 -10.80 -22.04 14.89
CA TRP A 59 -11.36 -21.05 13.96
C TRP A 59 -12.82 -21.36 13.61
N ASP A 60 -13.11 -22.63 13.26
CA ASP A 60 -14.47 -23.07 12.88
C ASP A 60 -15.48 -22.91 14.05
N LYS A 61 -15.02 -23.01 15.30
CA LYS A 61 -15.85 -22.75 16.48
C LYS A 61 -16.07 -21.25 16.69
N ASP A 62 -14.98 -20.47 16.62
CA ASP A 62 -15.01 -19.04 16.92
C ASP A 62 -15.82 -18.26 15.89
N ILE A 63 -15.75 -18.64 14.59
CA ILE A 63 -16.56 -18.01 13.56
C ILE A 63 -18.06 -18.26 13.77
N ALA A 64 -18.46 -19.45 14.24
CA ALA A 64 -19.85 -19.76 14.56
C ALA A 64 -20.37 -18.94 15.77
N VAL A 65 -19.50 -18.67 16.75
CA VAL A 65 -19.82 -17.74 17.85
C VAL A 65 -20.01 -16.33 17.30
N CYS A 66 -19.11 -15.82 16.46
CA CYS A 66 -19.23 -14.50 15.84
C CYS A 66 -20.53 -14.36 15.01
N GLN A 67 -20.95 -15.43 14.29
CA GLN A 67 -22.22 -15.45 13.56
C GLN A 67 -23.42 -15.33 14.51
N THR A 68 -23.35 -15.91 15.68
CA THR A 68 -24.40 -15.81 16.70
C THR A 68 -24.45 -14.41 17.29
N ASP A 69 -23.28 -13.88 17.69
CA ASP A 69 -23.14 -12.56 18.30
C ASP A 69 -23.57 -11.46 17.33
N LEU A 70 -23.30 -11.61 16.03
CA LEU A 70 -23.76 -10.68 15.00
C LEU A 70 -25.31 -10.60 14.94
N LYS A 71 -25.99 -11.75 15.11
CA LYS A 71 -27.47 -11.76 15.19
C LYS A 71 -27.96 -11.14 16.50
N GLU A 72 -27.23 -11.33 17.60
CA GLU A 72 -27.57 -10.79 18.91
C GLU A 72 -27.39 -9.26 18.96
N LEU A 73 -26.49 -8.66 18.16
CA LEU A 73 -26.34 -7.20 18.09
C LEU A 73 -27.66 -6.48 17.80
N LYS A 74 -28.56 -7.09 17.03
CA LYS A 74 -29.91 -6.53 16.76
C LYS A 74 -30.75 -6.31 18.01
N SER A 75 -30.51 -7.10 19.07
CA SER A 75 -31.26 -6.97 20.32
C SER A 75 -30.97 -5.65 21.05
N PHE A 76 -29.83 -5.02 20.77
CA PHE A 76 -29.46 -3.73 21.34
C PHE A 76 -30.22 -2.54 20.72
N HIS A 77 -30.81 -2.72 19.54
CA HIS A 77 -31.49 -1.62 18.83
C HIS A 77 -32.64 -1.00 19.65
N SER A 78 -33.29 -1.79 20.50
CA SER A 78 -34.37 -1.29 21.36
C SER A 78 -33.93 -0.36 22.49
N ASN A 79 -32.63 -0.26 22.74
CA ASN A 79 -32.05 0.53 23.85
C ASN A 79 -31.14 1.66 23.38
N LEU A 80 -31.08 1.94 22.07
CA LEU A 80 -30.24 2.99 21.49
C LEU A 80 -30.76 4.42 21.74
N ASP A 81 -31.90 4.54 22.38
CA ASP A 81 -32.48 5.79 22.87
C ASP A 81 -31.85 6.27 24.19
N THR A 82 -31.01 5.45 24.83
CA THR A 82 -30.34 5.76 26.07
C THR A 82 -28.82 5.80 25.92
N PRO A 83 -28.10 6.72 26.62
CA PRO A 83 -26.64 6.76 26.59
C PRO A 83 -25.97 5.43 27.00
N ALA A 84 -26.52 4.75 28.01
CA ALA A 84 -26.01 3.45 28.47
C ALA A 84 -26.23 2.33 27.42
N GLY A 85 -27.35 2.38 26.70
CA GLY A 85 -27.62 1.45 25.59
C GLY A 85 -26.66 1.68 24.42
N ILE A 86 -26.39 2.92 24.04
CA ILE A 86 -25.40 3.29 23.02
C ILE A 86 -24.01 2.78 23.43
N ALA A 87 -23.57 3.02 24.66
CA ALA A 87 -22.26 2.58 25.16
C ALA A 87 -22.12 1.04 25.10
N LYS A 88 -23.15 0.31 25.53
CA LYS A 88 -23.16 -1.16 25.49
C LYS A 88 -23.11 -1.69 24.06
N TYR A 89 -23.86 -1.07 23.16
CA TYR A 89 -23.85 -1.47 21.75
C TYR A 89 -22.47 -1.22 21.12
N MET A 90 -21.87 -0.05 21.35
CA MET A 90 -20.53 0.27 20.85
C MET A 90 -19.48 -0.73 21.35
N ALA A 91 -19.51 -1.05 22.64
CA ALA A 91 -18.60 -2.03 23.22
C ALA A 91 -18.77 -3.44 22.60
N ALA A 92 -20.03 -3.88 22.42
CA ALA A 92 -20.33 -5.17 21.78
C ALA A 92 -19.93 -5.17 20.30
N TYR A 93 -20.20 -4.10 19.57
CA TYR A 93 -19.84 -3.92 18.16
C TYR A 93 -18.32 -4.01 17.96
N PHE A 94 -17.54 -3.22 18.68
CA PHE A 94 -16.07 -3.21 18.52
C PHE A 94 -15.41 -4.50 19.04
N ASN A 95 -15.98 -5.15 20.06
CA ASN A 95 -15.51 -6.46 20.48
C ASN A 95 -15.73 -7.53 19.40
N LEU A 96 -16.89 -7.50 18.75
CA LEU A 96 -17.18 -8.43 17.65
C LEU A 96 -16.32 -8.14 16.43
N ASP A 97 -16.10 -6.85 16.10
CA ASP A 97 -15.22 -6.43 15.02
C ASP A 97 -13.77 -6.92 15.22
N ASP A 98 -13.22 -6.80 16.43
CA ASP A 98 -11.88 -7.34 16.75
C ASP A 98 -11.78 -8.84 16.48
N ARG A 99 -12.75 -9.62 16.96
CA ARG A 99 -12.75 -11.07 16.76
C ARG A 99 -12.90 -11.46 15.30
N ILE A 100 -13.80 -10.83 14.57
CA ILE A 100 -13.98 -11.07 13.12
C ILE A 100 -12.70 -10.73 12.36
N ASN A 101 -12.09 -9.57 12.62
CA ASN A 101 -10.85 -9.17 11.97
C ASN A 101 -9.71 -10.15 12.24
N ARG A 102 -9.57 -10.65 13.47
CA ARG A 102 -8.56 -11.63 13.85
C ARG A 102 -8.74 -12.95 13.09
N LEU A 103 -9.97 -13.46 13.00
CA LEU A 103 -10.28 -14.68 12.27
C LEU A 103 -10.12 -14.51 10.76
N THR A 104 -10.52 -13.37 10.22
CA THR A 104 -10.37 -13.04 8.79
C THR A 104 -8.89 -12.95 8.42
N LEU A 105 -8.07 -12.29 9.25
CA LEU A 105 -6.63 -12.22 9.03
C LEU A 105 -5.98 -13.60 9.07
N TYR A 106 -6.30 -14.46 10.06
CA TYR A 106 -5.81 -15.84 10.11
C TYR A 106 -6.06 -16.59 8.78
N ALA A 107 -7.30 -16.53 8.30
CA ALA A 107 -7.69 -17.21 7.07
C ALA A 107 -6.97 -16.62 5.83
N ASN A 108 -6.86 -15.29 5.76
CA ASN A 108 -6.15 -14.61 4.68
C ASN A 108 -4.67 -14.99 4.64
N LEU A 109 -3.96 -14.95 5.78
CA LEU A 109 -2.54 -15.30 5.83
C LEU A 109 -2.28 -16.75 5.39
N ASN A 110 -3.16 -17.68 5.76
CA ASN A 110 -3.07 -19.07 5.29
C ASN A 110 -3.33 -19.19 3.78
N ARG A 111 -4.27 -18.43 3.22
CA ARG A 111 -4.52 -18.37 1.78
C ARG A 111 -3.34 -17.75 1.01
N GLU A 112 -2.72 -16.73 1.55
CA GLU A 112 -1.61 -16.02 0.91
C GLU A 112 -0.36 -16.90 0.72
N VAL A 113 -0.12 -17.81 1.63
CA VAL A 113 1.03 -18.73 1.54
C VAL A 113 0.74 -20.04 0.81
N GLU A 114 -0.54 -20.37 0.59
CA GLU A 114 -1.00 -21.54 -0.15
C GLU A 114 -2.34 -21.23 -0.85
N SER A 115 -2.26 -20.54 -1.99
CA SER A 115 -3.44 -20.05 -2.73
C SER A 115 -4.34 -21.15 -3.31
N SER A 116 -3.88 -22.40 -3.31
CA SER A 116 -4.67 -23.56 -3.71
C SER A 116 -5.45 -24.22 -2.55
N ASN A 117 -5.24 -23.76 -1.32
CA ASN A 117 -5.92 -24.28 -0.13
C ASN A 117 -7.40 -23.85 -0.09
N GLN A 118 -8.29 -24.74 -0.51
CA GLN A 118 -9.73 -24.48 -0.58
C GLN A 118 -10.35 -24.17 0.79
N GLN A 119 -9.84 -24.74 1.86
CA GLN A 119 -10.33 -24.47 3.22
C GLN A 119 -9.98 -23.06 3.67
N ALA A 120 -8.74 -22.61 3.41
CA ALA A 120 -8.33 -21.24 3.70
C ALA A 120 -9.12 -20.21 2.89
N ILE A 121 -9.37 -20.49 1.60
CA ILE A 121 -10.23 -19.67 0.74
C ILE A 121 -11.63 -19.56 1.34
N THR A 122 -12.26 -20.69 1.67
CA THR A 122 -13.62 -20.72 2.23
C THR A 122 -13.70 -19.97 3.56
N ARG A 123 -12.71 -20.14 4.44
CA ARG A 123 -12.66 -19.42 5.73
C ARG A 123 -12.51 -17.91 5.52
N HIS A 124 -11.68 -17.50 4.59
CA HIS A 124 -11.51 -16.09 4.27
C HIS A 124 -12.82 -15.47 3.77
N GLU A 125 -13.51 -16.13 2.84
CA GLU A 125 -14.82 -15.66 2.34
C GLU A 125 -15.88 -15.57 3.46
N LEU A 126 -15.92 -16.53 4.38
CA LEU A 126 -16.81 -16.47 5.55
C LEU A 126 -16.47 -15.29 6.46
N GLY A 127 -15.17 -15.00 6.67
CA GLY A 127 -14.73 -13.83 7.42
C GLY A 127 -15.20 -12.52 6.78
N LEU A 128 -15.02 -12.39 5.45
CA LEU A 128 -15.50 -11.23 4.70
C LEU A 128 -17.02 -11.05 4.78
N GLN A 129 -17.79 -12.13 4.65
CA GLN A 129 -19.26 -12.07 4.80
C GLN A 129 -19.68 -11.59 6.19
N LEU A 130 -18.97 -11.99 7.25
CA LEU A 130 -19.24 -11.48 8.59
C LEU A 130 -18.86 -10.01 8.74
N THR A 131 -17.76 -9.59 8.15
CA THR A 131 -17.35 -8.19 8.12
C THR A 131 -18.43 -7.33 7.44
N GLU A 132 -18.94 -7.76 6.29
CA GLU A 132 -20.05 -7.08 5.59
C GLU A 132 -21.32 -7.03 6.46
N GLY A 133 -21.68 -8.14 7.10
CA GLY A 133 -22.84 -8.20 8.00
C GLY A 133 -22.69 -7.24 9.19
N LEU A 134 -21.50 -7.15 9.77
CA LEU A 134 -21.19 -6.23 10.87
C LEU A 134 -21.25 -4.76 10.41
N MET A 135 -20.74 -4.45 9.22
CA MET A 135 -20.84 -3.10 8.65
C MET A 135 -22.30 -2.68 8.43
N GLN A 136 -23.17 -3.61 8.00
CA GLN A 136 -24.60 -3.34 7.87
C GLN A 136 -25.25 -3.04 9.23
N GLU A 137 -24.93 -3.80 10.28
CA GLU A 137 -25.41 -3.53 11.64
C GLU A 137 -24.88 -2.20 12.17
N GLY A 138 -23.63 -1.83 11.86
CA GLY A 138 -23.02 -0.55 12.20
C GLY A 138 -23.75 0.68 11.63
N ALA A 139 -24.53 0.51 10.56
CA ALA A 139 -25.36 1.59 9.99
C ALA A 139 -26.37 2.12 11.01
N THR A 140 -26.99 1.25 11.81
CA THR A 140 -27.95 1.66 12.87
C THR A 140 -27.25 2.50 13.94
N LEU A 141 -26.08 2.09 14.38
CA LEU A 141 -25.27 2.88 15.33
C LEU A 141 -24.91 4.25 14.75
N ARG A 142 -24.47 4.29 13.50
CA ARG A 142 -24.15 5.54 12.81
C ARG A 142 -25.33 6.48 12.76
N GLN A 143 -26.51 6.00 12.36
CA GLN A 143 -27.73 6.81 12.34
C GLN A 143 -28.08 7.33 13.74
N THR A 144 -27.95 6.51 14.77
CA THR A 144 -28.20 6.92 16.16
C THR A 144 -27.27 8.06 16.59
N ILE A 145 -25.95 7.92 16.36
CA ILE A 145 -24.97 8.94 16.74
C ILE A 145 -25.15 10.24 15.94
N LEU A 146 -25.46 10.13 14.66
CA LEU A 146 -25.70 11.30 13.79
C LEU A 146 -27.03 11.99 14.10
N GLY A 147 -28.03 11.27 14.61
CA GLY A 147 -29.33 11.81 15.01
C GLY A 147 -29.32 12.59 16.31
N LEU A 148 -28.27 12.44 17.16
CA LEU A 148 -28.16 13.19 18.41
C LEU A 148 -27.83 14.67 18.13
N SER A 149 -28.56 15.60 18.75
CA SER A 149 -28.14 17.00 18.81
C SER A 149 -26.84 17.16 19.63
N ASP A 150 -26.14 18.28 19.48
CA ASP A 150 -24.91 18.55 20.25
C ASP A 150 -25.17 18.58 21.77
N GLN A 151 -26.35 19.05 22.17
CA GLN A 151 -26.72 19.06 23.59
C GLN A 151 -27.02 17.66 24.11
N GLU A 152 -27.70 16.81 23.33
CA GLU A 152 -27.95 15.41 23.69
C GLU A 152 -26.66 14.62 23.79
N LEU A 153 -25.73 14.77 22.83
CA LEU A 153 -24.42 14.13 22.89
C LEU A 153 -23.62 14.60 24.12
N LYS A 154 -23.61 15.91 24.38
CA LYS A 154 -22.91 16.44 25.57
C LYS A 154 -23.50 15.86 26.86
N ASN A 155 -24.82 15.77 26.96
CA ASN A 155 -25.49 15.16 28.10
C ASN A 155 -25.18 13.66 28.20
N ALA A 156 -25.17 12.94 27.05
CA ALA A 156 -24.82 11.52 27.00
C ALA A 156 -23.39 11.27 27.51
N LEU A 157 -22.41 12.05 27.04
CA LEU A 157 -21.02 11.94 27.48
C LEU A 157 -20.79 12.33 28.97
N GLN A 158 -21.67 13.17 29.53
CA GLN A 158 -21.63 13.51 30.97
C GLN A 158 -22.26 12.41 31.82
N ASN A 159 -23.38 11.84 31.39
CA ASN A 159 -24.15 10.88 32.15
C ASN A 159 -23.66 9.43 32.00
N GLU A 160 -22.95 9.13 30.90
CA GLU A 160 -22.40 7.79 30.61
C GLU A 160 -20.88 7.89 30.34
N PRO A 161 -20.03 7.73 31.37
CA PRO A 161 -18.58 7.84 31.22
C PRO A 161 -17.98 6.82 30.25
N ALA A 162 -18.61 5.66 30.02
CA ALA A 162 -18.13 4.63 29.09
C ALA A 162 -18.15 5.11 27.64
N LEU A 163 -18.94 6.13 27.29
CA LEU A 163 -18.90 6.73 25.95
C LEU A 163 -17.63 7.53 25.67
N LYS A 164 -16.91 7.95 26.72
CA LYS A 164 -15.73 8.82 26.55
C LYS A 164 -14.59 8.16 25.81
N GLU A 165 -14.44 6.87 25.91
CA GLU A 165 -13.42 6.13 25.17
C GLU A 165 -13.66 6.18 23.66
N PHE A 166 -14.93 6.30 23.21
CA PHE A 166 -15.33 6.33 21.81
C PHE A 166 -15.38 7.74 21.20
N ILE A 167 -14.98 8.78 21.94
CA ILE A 167 -15.01 10.17 21.44
C ILE A 167 -14.33 10.35 20.08
N PRO A 168 -13.15 9.79 19.78
CA PRO A 168 -12.55 9.92 18.45
C PRO A 168 -13.45 9.36 17.35
N PHE A 169 -14.02 8.18 17.55
CA PHE A 169 -14.96 7.57 16.61
C PHE A 169 -16.25 8.38 16.45
N ILE A 170 -16.84 8.83 17.55
CA ILE A 170 -18.05 9.67 17.53
C ILE A 170 -17.79 10.97 16.77
N ASN A 171 -16.68 11.63 17.02
CA ASN A 171 -16.31 12.87 16.34
C ASN A 171 -16.08 12.66 14.84
N SER A 172 -15.40 11.58 14.47
CA SER A 172 -15.19 11.23 13.05
C SER A 172 -16.52 11.00 12.30
N LEU A 173 -17.51 10.39 12.95
CA LEU A 173 -18.84 10.27 12.36
C LEU A 173 -19.54 11.63 12.25
N ARG A 174 -19.55 12.40 13.36
CA ARG A 174 -20.36 13.62 13.46
C ARG A 174 -19.84 14.79 12.61
N ARG A 175 -18.59 14.79 12.19
CA ARG A 175 -18.05 15.82 11.29
C ARG A 175 -18.82 15.90 9.94
N ARG A 176 -19.58 14.83 9.61
CA ARG A 176 -20.39 14.75 8.39
C ARG A 176 -21.91 14.83 8.67
N ALA A 177 -22.30 15.21 9.88
CA ALA A 177 -23.72 15.22 10.27
C ALA A 177 -24.60 16.13 9.39
N ASP A 178 -24.03 17.23 8.93
CA ASP A 178 -24.68 18.19 8.00
C ASP A 178 -24.84 17.67 6.56
N ARG A 179 -24.16 16.55 6.21
CA ARG A 179 -24.19 15.92 4.89
C ARG A 179 -25.01 14.63 4.85
N VAL A 180 -25.61 14.27 5.98
CA VAL A 180 -26.50 13.10 6.07
C VAL A 180 -27.86 13.45 5.49
N LEU A 181 -28.33 12.61 4.60
CA LEU A 181 -29.59 12.78 3.90
C LEU A 181 -30.75 12.12 4.67
N SER A 182 -31.97 12.29 4.18
CA SER A 182 -33.12 11.57 4.74
C SER A 182 -32.95 10.04 4.57
N PRO A 183 -33.57 9.22 5.42
CA PRO A 183 -33.48 7.75 5.32
C PRO A 183 -33.86 7.19 3.93
N ALA A 184 -34.79 7.84 3.23
CA ALA A 184 -35.18 7.43 1.88
C ALA A 184 -34.11 7.72 0.85
N GLU A 185 -33.47 8.89 0.93
CA GLU A 185 -32.34 9.29 0.06
C GLU A 185 -31.10 8.46 0.32
N GLU A 186 -30.76 8.21 1.60
CA GLU A 186 -29.65 7.30 1.97
C GLU A 186 -29.85 5.90 1.37
N ARG A 187 -31.07 5.38 1.43
CA ARG A 187 -31.41 4.09 0.81
C ARG A 187 -31.26 4.13 -0.71
N LEU A 188 -31.65 5.21 -1.36
CA LEU A 188 -31.50 5.34 -2.82
C LEU A 188 -30.03 5.41 -3.23
N LEU A 189 -29.19 6.17 -2.50
CA LEU A 189 -27.76 6.23 -2.75
C LEU A 189 -27.09 4.88 -2.54
N ALA A 190 -27.45 4.17 -1.47
CA ALA A 190 -26.92 2.82 -1.21
C ALA A 190 -27.28 1.85 -2.34
N LEU A 191 -28.52 1.90 -2.88
CA LEU A 191 -28.94 1.10 -4.04
C LEU A 191 -28.23 1.51 -5.34
N ALA A 192 -27.84 2.77 -5.47
CA ALA A 192 -27.03 3.27 -6.59
C ALA A 192 -25.55 2.88 -6.50
N GLY A 193 -25.12 2.31 -5.38
CA GLY A 193 -23.72 1.90 -5.16
C GLY A 193 -22.86 3.02 -4.55
N ASP A 194 -23.44 3.82 -3.65
CA ASP A 194 -22.70 4.85 -2.92
C ASP A 194 -21.59 4.23 -2.09
N ASN A 195 -20.37 4.57 -2.45
CA ASN A 195 -19.15 4.15 -1.75
C ASN A 195 -18.31 5.34 -1.27
N LEU A 196 -18.82 6.57 -1.35
CA LEU A 196 -18.07 7.79 -1.05
C LEU A 196 -17.54 7.81 0.39
N TRP A 197 -18.31 7.30 1.33
CA TRP A 197 -17.93 7.27 2.75
C TRP A 197 -17.59 5.88 3.27
N ALA A 198 -17.61 4.88 2.42
CA ALA A 198 -17.14 3.57 2.83
C ALA A 198 -15.66 3.67 3.21
N GLN A 199 -15.31 3.11 4.36
CA GLN A 199 -13.91 2.86 4.69
C GLN A 199 -13.41 1.77 3.75
N ILE A 200 -12.95 2.17 2.59
CA ILE A 200 -12.57 1.24 1.58
C ILE A 200 -11.07 1.26 1.47
N ASP A 201 -10.53 0.13 1.75
CA ASP A 201 -9.26 -0.33 1.27
C ASP A 201 -9.25 -0.32 -0.27
N LEU A 202 -8.08 -0.45 -0.90
CA LEU A 202 -7.83 -0.55 -2.34
C LEU A 202 -8.73 -1.55 -3.10
N ASN A 203 -9.53 -2.31 -2.38
CA ASN A 203 -10.48 -3.32 -2.87
C ASN A 203 -11.93 -2.83 -2.94
N GLU A 204 -12.16 -1.54 -3.12
CA GLU A 204 -13.51 -1.00 -3.36
C GLU A 204 -14.28 -1.86 -4.36
N LEU A 205 -15.56 -2.10 -4.08
CA LEU A 205 -16.44 -2.73 -5.07
C LEU A 205 -16.41 -1.87 -6.33
N PRO A 206 -15.80 -2.33 -7.42
CA PRO A 206 -15.61 -1.48 -8.58
C PRO A 206 -16.95 -1.09 -9.18
N ALA A 207 -17.13 0.20 -9.48
CA ALA A 207 -18.26 0.71 -10.21
C ALA A 207 -18.36 0.08 -11.62
N ALA A 208 -19.51 0.12 -12.24
CA ALA A 208 -19.71 -0.47 -13.56
C ALA A 208 -18.71 0.02 -14.63
N PRO A 209 -18.34 1.34 -14.68
CA PRO A 209 -17.33 1.80 -15.62
C PRO A 209 -15.94 1.20 -15.38
N GLU A 210 -15.54 1.01 -14.12
CA GLU A 210 -14.27 0.35 -13.78
C GLU A 210 -14.27 -1.12 -14.17
N LYS A 211 -15.38 -1.84 -13.93
CA LYS A 211 -15.53 -3.24 -14.37
C LYS A 211 -15.40 -3.35 -15.89
N ALA A 212 -16.03 -2.43 -16.63
CA ALA A 212 -15.93 -2.39 -18.10
C ALA A 212 -14.48 -2.12 -18.55
N PHE A 213 -13.79 -1.18 -17.90
CA PHE A 213 -12.38 -0.92 -18.14
C PHE A 213 -11.50 -2.16 -17.89
N ARG A 214 -11.68 -2.84 -16.75
CA ARG A 214 -10.92 -4.04 -16.40
C ARG A 214 -11.15 -5.17 -17.41
N SER A 215 -12.41 -5.38 -17.85
CA SER A 215 -12.74 -6.36 -18.89
C SER A 215 -12.06 -5.99 -20.20
N LEU A 216 -12.15 -4.74 -20.63
CA LEU A 216 -11.51 -4.25 -21.86
C LEU A 216 -9.99 -4.50 -21.83
N ILE A 217 -9.31 -4.14 -20.74
CA ILE A 217 -7.86 -4.40 -20.57
C ILE A 217 -7.54 -5.90 -20.64
N SER A 218 -8.35 -6.75 -20.03
CA SER A 218 -8.12 -8.22 -20.02
C SER A 218 -8.33 -8.90 -21.37
N GLU A 219 -9.18 -8.31 -22.23
CA GLU A 219 -9.49 -8.82 -23.58
C GLU A 219 -8.55 -8.27 -24.66
N LEU A 220 -7.71 -7.27 -24.34
CA LEU A 220 -6.78 -6.70 -25.30
C LEU A 220 -5.81 -7.74 -25.84
N THR A 221 -5.82 -7.94 -27.15
CA THR A 221 -4.80 -8.71 -27.84
C THR A 221 -3.72 -7.78 -28.36
N LEU A 222 -2.59 -7.76 -27.68
CA LEU A 222 -1.44 -6.95 -28.08
C LEU A 222 -0.68 -7.65 -29.23
N PRO A 223 0.01 -6.91 -30.11
CA PRO A 223 0.67 -7.51 -31.28
C PRO A 223 1.95 -8.28 -30.94
N MET A 224 2.46 -9.02 -31.91
CA MET A 224 3.78 -9.65 -31.83
C MET A 224 4.88 -8.59 -31.98
N VAL A 225 5.83 -8.59 -31.04
CA VAL A 225 7.01 -7.71 -31.04
C VAL A 225 8.30 -8.50 -31.04
N THR A 226 9.43 -7.83 -31.20
CA THR A 226 10.75 -8.44 -31.01
C THR A 226 11.06 -8.56 -29.51
N GLY A 227 11.31 -9.77 -29.02
CA GLY A 227 11.67 -10.08 -27.64
C GLY A 227 13.15 -9.85 -27.34
N LEU A 228 13.54 -10.02 -26.08
CA LEU A 228 14.92 -9.82 -25.60
C LEU A 228 15.93 -10.79 -26.24
N ASP A 229 15.47 -11.93 -26.73
CA ASP A 229 16.27 -12.92 -27.45
C ASP A 229 16.24 -12.73 -28.99
N ASN A 230 15.76 -11.58 -29.46
CA ASN A 230 15.53 -11.24 -30.87
C ASN A 230 14.50 -12.13 -31.60
N LYS A 231 13.74 -12.95 -30.89
CA LYS A 231 12.61 -13.68 -31.44
C LYS A 231 11.32 -12.92 -31.33
N LYS A 232 10.32 -13.27 -32.13
CA LYS A 232 8.98 -12.72 -32.01
C LYS A 232 8.28 -13.29 -30.77
N VAL A 233 7.76 -12.41 -29.92
CA VAL A 233 6.99 -12.75 -28.73
C VAL A 233 5.66 -12.00 -28.74
N GLN A 234 4.62 -12.61 -28.19
CA GLN A 234 3.35 -11.94 -27.95
C GLN A 234 3.55 -10.88 -26.87
N LEU A 235 3.30 -9.61 -27.18
CA LEU A 235 3.31 -8.56 -26.17
C LEU A 235 2.18 -8.79 -25.15
N SER A 236 2.46 -8.50 -23.89
CA SER A 236 1.52 -8.58 -22.77
C SER A 236 1.87 -7.54 -21.73
N PHE A 237 0.95 -7.21 -20.82
CA PHE A 237 1.25 -6.32 -19.70
C PHE A 237 2.36 -6.87 -18.79
N ALA A 238 2.51 -8.21 -18.72
CA ALA A 238 3.55 -8.84 -17.92
C ALA A 238 4.96 -8.66 -18.50
N ASN A 239 5.13 -8.75 -19.85
CA ASN A 239 6.45 -8.62 -20.47
C ASN A 239 6.74 -7.22 -21.02
N TYR A 240 5.78 -6.31 -21.01
CA TYR A 240 5.97 -4.91 -21.43
C TYR A 240 7.07 -4.19 -20.60
N GLY A 241 7.04 -4.37 -19.29
CA GLY A 241 8.08 -3.81 -18.40
C GLY A 241 9.49 -4.25 -18.80
N PRO A 242 9.82 -5.55 -18.79
CA PRO A 242 11.10 -6.07 -19.26
C PRO A 242 11.52 -5.59 -20.65
N LEU A 243 10.61 -5.58 -21.62
CA LEU A 243 10.91 -5.11 -22.99
C LEU A 243 11.22 -3.61 -23.04
N ARG A 244 10.49 -2.80 -22.29
CA ARG A 244 10.71 -1.35 -22.19
C ARG A 244 12.04 -0.98 -21.52
N HIS A 245 12.59 -1.86 -20.67
CA HIS A 245 13.90 -1.67 -20.03
C HIS A 245 15.06 -2.22 -20.86
N SER A 246 14.81 -2.78 -22.06
CA SER A 246 15.85 -3.33 -22.93
C SER A 246 16.93 -2.29 -23.26
N THR A 247 18.19 -2.69 -23.24
CA THR A 247 19.31 -1.88 -23.73
C THR A 247 19.28 -1.68 -25.26
N ASP A 248 18.62 -2.61 -25.99
CA ASP A 248 18.37 -2.42 -27.41
C ASP A 248 17.20 -1.44 -27.63
N ARG A 249 17.52 -0.28 -28.22
CA ARG A 249 16.55 0.79 -28.47
C ARG A 249 15.39 0.36 -29.38
N ASN A 250 15.64 -0.52 -30.35
CA ASN A 250 14.60 -0.99 -31.27
C ASN A 250 13.58 -1.90 -30.56
N ILE A 251 14.05 -2.73 -29.62
CA ILE A 251 13.16 -3.60 -28.81
C ILE A 251 12.27 -2.74 -27.93
N ARG A 252 12.83 -1.79 -27.16
CA ARG A 252 12.03 -0.96 -26.26
C ARG A 252 11.09 -0.01 -27.01
N ARG A 253 11.53 0.58 -28.13
CA ARG A 253 10.71 1.38 -29.01
C ARG A 253 9.54 0.55 -29.57
N GLY A 254 9.82 -0.63 -30.15
CA GLY A 254 8.79 -1.47 -30.72
C GLY A 254 7.76 -1.94 -29.70
N ALA A 255 8.16 -2.18 -28.45
CA ALA A 255 7.24 -2.55 -27.37
C ALA A 255 6.30 -1.38 -26.99
N VAL A 256 6.83 -0.15 -26.88
CA VAL A 256 6.04 1.05 -26.55
C VAL A 256 5.08 1.40 -27.68
N GLU A 257 5.56 1.45 -28.94
CA GLU A 257 4.74 1.73 -30.11
C GLU A 257 3.60 0.73 -30.28
N ALA A 258 3.89 -0.56 -30.07
CA ALA A 258 2.90 -1.63 -30.17
C ALA A 258 1.84 -1.54 -29.05
N MET A 259 2.25 -1.28 -27.81
CA MET A 259 1.34 -1.10 -26.68
C MET A 259 0.41 0.09 -26.92
N PHE A 260 0.97 1.26 -27.16
CA PHE A 260 0.20 2.51 -27.28
C PHE A 260 -0.61 2.56 -28.57
N GLY A 261 -0.11 1.99 -29.68
CA GLY A 261 -0.88 1.88 -30.90
C GLY A 261 -2.14 1.03 -30.73
N THR A 262 -2.06 -0.06 -29.97
CA THR A 262 -3.22 -0.91 -29.65
C THR A 262 -4.22 -0.17 -28.75
N ILE A 263 -3.75 0.47 -27.69
CA ILE A 263 -4.60 1.24 -26.77
C ILE A 263 -5.28 2.40 -27.52
N LYS A 264 -4.54 3.11 -28.37
CA LYS A 264 -5.05 4.21 -29.20
C LYS A 264 -6.23 3.78 -30.08
N SER A 265 -6.23 2.57 -30.59
CA SER A 265 -7.34 2.06 -31.42
C SER A 265 -8.68 2.00 -30.68
N LEU A 266 -8.68 2.03 -29.35
CA LEU A 266 -9.85 1.97 -28.46
C LEU A 266 -10.02 3.23 -27.59
N GLU A 267 -9.35 4.32 -27.95
CA GLU A 267 -9.32 5.54 -27.12
C GLU A 267 -10.69 6.09 -26.76
N ASN A 268 -11.66 6.03 -27.69
CA ASN A 268 -13.01 6.50 -27.41
C ASN A 268 -13.74 5.63 -26.36
N THR A 269 -13.48 4.33 -26.33
CA THR A 269 -14.05 3.43 -25.32
C THR A 269 -13.44 3.73 -23.95
N PHE A 270 -12.11 3.89 -23.89
CA PHE A 270 -11.44 4.30 -22.65
C PHE A 270 -11.90 5.67 -22.15
N ALA A 271 -12.04 6.67 -23.03
CA ALA A 271 -12.55 7.98 -22.67
C ALA A 271 -14.00 7.92 -22.15
N THR A 272 -14.83 7.06 -22.74
CA THR A 272 -16.21 6.87 -22.29
C THR A 272 -16.25 6.24 -20.90
N THR A 273 -15.51 5.16 -20.66
CA THR A 273 -15.51 4.51 -19.34
C THR A 273 -14.97 5.43 -18.24
N LEU A 274 -13.90 6.17 -18.51
CA LEU A 274 -13.35 7.14 -17.56
C LEU A 274 -14.31 8.31 -17.33
N GLY A 275 -14.92 8.85 -18.39
CA GLY A 275 -15.87 9.94 -18.29
C GLY A 275 -17.13 9.56 -17.50
N GLU A 276 -17.65 8.36 -17.68
CA GLU A 276 -18.82 7.86 -16.91
C GLU A 276 -18.44 7.61 -15.44
N GLN A 277 -17.21 7.13 -15.17
CA GLN A 277 -16.72 7.03 -13.80
C GLN A 277 -16.67 8.40 -13.12
N ALA A 278 -16.14 9.41 -13.78
CA ALA A 278 -16.05 10.77 -13.24
C ALA A 278 -17.44 11.41 -13.03
N LYS A 279 -18.40 11.17 -13.94
CA LYS A 279 -19.78 11.61 -13.77
C LYS A 279 -20.47 10.96 -12.57
N PHE A 280 -20.24 9.66 -12.36
CA PHE A 280 -20.79 8.96 -11.20
C PHE A 280 -20.17 9.51 -9.90
N SER A 281 -18.86 9.76 -9.89
CA SER A 281 -18.18 10.38 -8.76
C SER A 281 -18.73 11.78 -8.45
N LEU A 282 -19.00 12.59 -9.49
CA LEU A 282 -19.63 13.90 -9.34
C LEU A 282 -21.07 13.81 -8.82
N PHE A 283 -21.82 12.82 -9.29
CA PHE A 283 -23.18 12.57 -8.77
C PHE A 283 -23.15 12.30 -7.26
N LEU A 284 -22.26 11.43 -6.78
CA LEU A 284 -22.12 11.13 -5.36
C LEU A 284 -21.69 12.36 -4.55
N ALA A 285 -20.69 13.11 -5.06
CA ALA A 285 -20.23 14.33 -4.41
C ALA A 285 -21.35 15.35 -4.25
N ARG A 286 -22.08 15.65 -5.32
CA ARG A 286 -23.20 16.60 -5.30
C ARG A 286 -24.38 16.13 -4.46
N ALA A 287 -24.71 14.83 -4.48
CA ALA A 287 -25.75 14.25 -3.63
C ALA A 287 -25.45 14.46 -2.14
N ARG A 288 -24.18 14.50 -1.77
CA ARG A 288 -23.69 14.74 -0.40
C ARG A 288 -23.34 16.21 -0.11
N GLY A 289 -23.66 17.13 -1.04
CA GLY A 289 -23.45 18.57 -0.87
C GLY A 289 -21.98 19.02 -0.91
N TYR A 290 -21.11 18.28 -1.58
CA TYR A 290 -19.76 18.75 -1.88
C TYR A 290 -19.72 19.55 -3.18
N ASP A 291 -18.87 20.57 -3.24
CA ASP A 291 -18.72 21.41 -4.43
C ASP A 291 -17.96 20.70 -5.54
N THR A 292 -16.91 19.93 -5.16
CA THR A 292 -16.03 19.21 -6.10
C THR A 292 -15.89 17.73 -5.75
N VAL A 293 -15.51 16.93 -6.73
CA VAL A 293 -15.19 15.52 -6.54
C VAL A 293 -13.94 15.38 -5.66
N LEU A 294 -12.94 16.25 -5.86
CA LEU A 294 -11.72 16.27 -5.03
C LEU A 294 -12.07 16.42 -3.55
N GLU A 295 -12.87 17.43 -3.20
CA GLU A 295 -13.29 17.68 -1.82
C GLU A 295 -14.01 16.47 -1.21
N ALA A 296 -14.93 15.87 -1.97
CA ALA A 296 -15.71 14.73 -1.52
C ALA A 296 -14.84 13.49 -1.19
N TYR A 297 -13.84 13.20 -2.02
CA TYR A 297 -13.00 12.02 -1.84
C TYR A 297 -11.87 12.24 -0.84
N LEU A 298 -11.33 13.46 -0.72
CA LEU A 298 -10.34 13.77 0.32
C LEU A 298 -10.95 13.82 1.72
N ASP A 299 -12.24 14.18 1.82
CA ASP A 299 -12.98 14.14 3.08
C ASP A 299 -13.03 12.73 3.69
N LYS A 300 -12.92 11.67 2.88
CA LYS A 300 -12.85 10.28 3.37
C LYS A 300 -11.70 10.10 4.38
N ASP A 301 -10.55 10.66 4.10
CA ASP A 301 -9.34 10.58 4.93
C ASP A 301 -9.12 11.83 5.79
N GLU A 302 -10.14 12.69 5.93
CA GLU A 302 -10.08 13.97 6.68
C GLU A 302 -8.96 14.90 6.19
N LEU A 303 -8.77 14.96 4.87
CA LEU A 303 -7.73 15.76 4.23
C LEU A 303 -8.30 17.07 3.66
N ASP A 304 -7.52 18.14 3.84
CA ASP A 304 -7.77 19.41 3.19
C ASP A 304 -7.34 19.34 1.70
N PRO A 305 -8.20 19.75 0.73
CA PRO A 305 -7.82 19.86 -0.68
C PRO A 305 -6.54 20.65 -0.95
N ALA A 306 -6.17 21.56 -0.04
CA ALA A 306 -4.91 22.29 -0.12
C ALA A 306 -3.68 21.37 -0.20
N VAL A 307 -3.73 20.16 0.35
CA VAL A 307 -2.64 19.16 0.22
C VAL A 307 -2.43 18.76 -1.24
N TYR A 308 -3.53 18.49 -1.95
CA TYR A 308 -3.49 18.08 -3.35
C TYR A 308 -2.98 19.21 -4.25
N HIS A 309 -3.53 20.41 -4.08
CA HIS A 309 -3.10 21.59 -4.83
C HIS A 309 -1.65 21.97 -4.52
N ASN A 310 -1.23 21.87 -3.26
CA ASN A 310 0.15 22.14 -2.87
C ASN A 310 1.12 21.17 -3.56
N LEU A 311 0.79 19.87 -3.61
CA LEU A 311 1.62 18.89 -4.31
C LEU A 311 1.84 19.29 -5.78
N ILE A 312 0.76 19.53 -6.53
CA ILE A 312 0.84 19.90 -7.95
C ILE A 312 1.65 21.18 -8.12
N ASN A 313 1.31 22.23 -7.38
CA ASN A 313 1.95 23.53 -7.51
C ASN A 313 3.45 23.47 -7.20
N THR A 314 3.83 22.76 -6.14
CA THR A 314 5.24 22.63 -5.73
C THR A 314 6.04 21.83 -6.74
N VAL A 315 5.53 20.71 -7.24
CA VAL A 315 6.24 19.90 -8.24
C VAL A 315 6.34 20.67 -9.57
N ARG A 316 5.28 21.36 -9.99
CA ARG A 316 5.29 22.21 -11.19
C ARG A 316 6.31 23.34 -11.11
N ALA A 317 6.45 23.98 -9.95
CA ALA A 317 7.47 25.00 -9.72
C ALA A 317 8.90 24.43 -9.77
N ASN A 318 9.07 23.13 -9.53
CA ASN A 318 10.36 22.44 -9.39
C ASN A 318 10.58 21.36 -10.47
N VAL A 319 10.14 21.58 -11.73
CA VAL A 319 10.36 20.64 -12.84
C VAL A 319 11.78 20.70 -13.44
N LYS A 320 12.52 21.77 -13.21
CA LYS A 320 13.87 21.94 -13.76
C LYS A 320 14.84 20.81 -13.41
N PRO A 321 14.86 20.24 -12.18
CA PRO A 321 15.67 19.06 -11.88
C PRO A 321 15.31 17.86 -12.76
N LEU A 322 14.02 17.66 -13.10
CA LEU A 322 13.61 16.60 -14.02
C LEU A 322 14.13 16.84 -15.45
N HIS A 323 14.08 18.11 -15.94
CA HIS A 323 14.67 18.45 -17.24
C HIS A 323 16.18 18.16 -17.27
N LYS A 324 16.89 18.52 -16.18
CA LYS A 324 18.32 18.23 -16.01
C LYS A 324 18.61 16.72 -16.01
N TYR A 325 17.72 15.91 -15.44
CA TYR A 325 17.79 14.46 -15.47
C TYR A 325 17.57 13.92 -16.90
N VAL A 326 16.61 14.46 -17.66
CA VAL A 326 16.38 14.09 -19.07
C VAL A 326 17.61 14.42 -19.93
N ASP A 327 18.23 15.61 -19.75
CA ASP A 327 19.49 15.96 -20.40
C ASP A 327 20.64 15.00 -20.03
N LEU A 328 20.73 14.60 -18.75
CA LEU A 328 21.71 13.59 -18.32
C LEU A 328 21.49 12.25 -19.04
N ARG A 329 20.25 11.78 -19.14
CA ARG A 329 19.91 10.54 -19.88
C ARG A 329 20.32 10.65 -21.34
N LYS A 330 19.99 11.76 -21.99
CA LYS A 330 20.37 12.06 -23.38
C LYS A 330 21.86 11.88 -23.61
N LYS A 331 22.67 12.46 -22.73
CA LYS A 331 24.14 12.40 -22.79
C LYS A 331 24.71 11.02 -22.53
N VAL A 332 24.26 10.38 -21.46
CA VAL A 332 24.76 9.07 -21.03
C VAL A 332 24.43 7.96 -22.02
N LEU A 333 23.22 7.99 -22.56
CA LEU A 333 22.74 7.01 -23.55
C LEU A 333 23.16 7.36 -24.98
N ASN A 334 23.88 8.47 -25.17
CA ASN A 334 24.33 8.97 -26.47
C ASN A 334 23.18 9.08 -27.49
N LEU A 335 22.13 9.79 -27.10
CA LEU A 335 20.91 9.97 -27.90
C LEU A 335 20.86 11.37 -28.49
N ASP A 336 20.33 11.49 -29.71
CA ASP A 336 19.99 12.80 -30.30
C ASP A 336 18.76 13.40 -29.64
N GLU A 337 17.78 12.56 -29.29
CA GLU A 337 16.49 12.90 -28.69
C GLU A 337 16.07 11.83 -27.67
N VAL A 338 15.40 12.25 -26.59
CA VAL A 338 14.87 11.35 -25.55
C VAL A 338 13.38 11.17 -25.76
N HIS A 339 12.95 9.94 -25.90
CA HIS A 339 11.56 9.54 -26.07
C HIS A 339 11.05 8.76 -24.85
N LEU A 340 9.75 8.49 -24.76
CA LEU A 340 9.17 7.73 -23.66
C LEU A 340 9.87 6.38 -23.45
N TYR A 341 10.20 5.68 -24.52
CA TYR A 341 10.90 4.40 -24.44
C TYR A 341 12.38 4.51 -23.99
N ASP A 342 12.93 5.74 -23.94
CA ASP A 342 14.29 5.98 -23.41
C ASP A 342 14.28 6.33 -21.92
N LEU A 343 13.12 6.57 -21.29
CA LEU A 343 13.03 6.97 -19.89
C LEU A 343 13.24 5.82 -18.90
N TYR A 344 13.17 4.56 -19.34
CA TYR A 344 13.18 3.39 -18.44
C TYR A 344 14.42 2.49 -18.60
N VAL A 345 15.18 2.66 -19.67
CA VAL A 345 16.44 1.92 -19.82
C VAL A 345 17.45 2.36 -18.75
N PRO A 346 18.19 1.44 -18.10
CA PRO A 346 19.21 1.83 -17.13
C PRO A 346 20.27 2.76 -17.74
N MET A 347 20.64 3.83 -17.02
CA MET A 347 21.76 4.71 -17.41
C MET A 347 23.10 4.15 -16.94
N VAL A 348 23.08 3.30 -15.94
CA VAL A 348 24.26 2.70 -15.31
C VAL A 348 24.08 1.19 -15.30
N GLU A 349 25.15 0.45 -15.56
CA GLU A 349 25.11 -1.01 -15.48
C GLU A 349 24.68 -1.45 -14.08
N PRO A 350 23.70 -2.35 -13.99
CA PRO A 350 23.23 -2.85 -12.71
C PRO A 350 24.34 -3.57 -11.94
N VAL A 351 24.50 -3.21 -10.67
CA VAL A 351 25.43 -3.90 -9.77
C VAL A 351 24.67 -5.05 -9.09
N SER A 352 25.15 -6.28 -9.29
CA SER A 352 24.54 -7.44 -8.65
C SER A 352 24.97 -7.53 -7.20
N ILE A 353 24.18 -6.94 -6.29
CA ILE A 353 24.36 -7.10 -4.84
C ILE A 353 23.47 -8.27 -4.40
N LYS A 354 24.12 -9.40 -4.09
CA LYS A 354 23.43 -10.56 -3.52
C LYS A 354 23.49 -10.47 -2.00
N LEU A 355 22.32 -10.43 -1.37
CA LEU A 355 22.17 -10.34 0.07
C LEU A 355 21.19 -11.43 0.52
N ASP A 356 21.67 -12.45 1.19
CA ASP A 356 20.78 -13.37 1.91
C ASP A 356 19.99 -12.62 2.98
N TYR A 357 18.96 -13.25 3.51
CA TYR A 357 18.06 -12.61 4.47
C TYR A 357 18.82 -12.01 5.66
N ASN A 358 19.74 -12.75 6.26
CA ASN A 358 20.47 -12.29 7.46
C ASN A 358 21.35 -11.06 7.18
N ASN A 359 22.04 -11.06 6.05
CA ASN A 359 22.84 -9.91 5.62
C ASN A 359 21.95 -8.71 5.27
N GLY A 360 20.80 -8.94 4.63
CA GLY A 360 19.78 -7.92 4.37
C GLY A 360 19.24 -7.31 5.67
N VAL A 361 18.87 -8.13 6.64
CA VAL A 361 18.44 -7.69 7.97
C VAL A 361 19.50 -6.85 8.68
N GLN A 362 20.75 -7.30 8.65
CA GLN A 362 21.86 -6.56 9.28
C GLN A 362 22.07 -5.19 8.60
N LEU A 363 21.95 -5.14 7.28
CA LEU A 363 22.03 -3.89 6.51
C LEU A 363 20.91 -2.91 6.91
N ILE A 364 19.65 -3.37 6.93
CA ILE A 364 18.50 -2.56 7.35
C ILE A 364 18.69 -2.08 8.79
N GLN A 365 19.07 -2.95 9.71
CA GLN A 365 19.30 -2.56 11.10
C GLN A 365 20.39 -1.50 11.25
N ASN A 366 21.43 -1.54 10.42
CA ASN A 366 22.47 -0.50 10.43
C ASN A 366 21.93 0.83 9.89
N ALA A 367 21.18 0.79 8.81
CA ALA A 367 20.60 1.96 8.16
C ALA A 367 19.56 2.68 9.04
N LEU A 368 18.77 1.93 9.82
CA LEU A 368 17.67 2.47 10.63
C LEU A 368 18.09 2.87 12.06
N LYS A 369 19.39 2.82 12.41
CA LYS A 369 19.90 3.31 13.72
C LYS A 369 19.47 4.73 14.09
N PRO A 370 19.32 5.68 13.15
CA PRO A 370 18.82 7.02 13.47
C PRO A 370 17.44 7.03 14.15
N LEU A 371 16.58 6.00 13.94
CA LEU A 371 15.28 5.84 14.59
C LEU A 371 15.35 5.51 16.10
N GLY A 372 16.56 5.31 16.64
CA GLY A 372 16.82 5.26 18.08
C GLY A 372 16.68 3.87 18.70
N LYS A 373 17.13 3.78 19.96
CA LYS A 373 17.33 2.49 20.63
C LYS A 373 16.04 1.69 20.82
N GLU A 374 14.93 2.34 21.16
CA GLU A 374 13.67 1.64 21.40
C GLU A 374 13.08 1.10 20.10
N TYR A 375 13.06 1.92 19.03
CA TYR A 375 12.66 1.44 17.71
C TYR A 375 13.51 0.25 17.26
N MET A 376 14.83 0.36 17.39
CA MET A 376 15.75 -0.70 16.99
C MET A 376 15.61 -1.99 17.80
N LYS A 377 15.22 -1.89 19.07
CA LYS A 377 14.94 -3.08 19.91
C LYS A 377 13.73 -3.85 19.37
N GLN A 378 12.63 -3.14 19.07
CA GLN A 378 11.42 -3.76 18.52
C GLN A 378 11.65 -4.27 17.10
N LEU A 379 12.30 -3.49 16.25
CA LEU A 379 12.63 -3.90 14.88
C LEU A 379 13.47 -5.19 14.85
N LYS A 380 14.47 -5.29 15.72
CA LYS A 380 15.30 -6.51 15.83
C LYS A 380 14.49 -7.73 16.22
N ALA A 381 13.58 -7.57 17.17
CA ALA A 381 12.68 -8.64 17.56
C ALA A 381 11.72 -9.01 16.42
N ALA A 382 11.15 -8.02 15.73
CA ALA A 382 10.25 -8.22 14.62
C ALA A 382 10.91 -8.93 13.42
N MET A 383 12.18 -8.60 13.13
CA MET A 383 12.93 -9.17 12.01
C MET A 383 13.58 -10.52 12.34
N ASP A 384 13.59 -10.97 13.60
CA ASP A 384 14.07 -12.28 13.98
C ASP A 384 13.04 -13.34 13.56
N PRO A 385 13.39 -14.23 12.62
CA PRO A 385 12.45 -15.24 12.14
C PRO A 385 11.89 -16.14 13.26
N ALA A 386 12.65 -16.35 14.35
CA ALA A 386 12.21 -17.16 15.49
C ALA A 386 10.96 -16.60 16.19
N ASN A 387 10.67 -15.31 16.04
CA ASN A 387 9.50 -14.66 16.61
C ASN A 387 8.23 -14.76 15.74
N GLY A 388 8.31 -15.34 14.55
CA GLY A 388 7.16 -15.70 13.72
C GLY A 388 6.40 -14.55 13.07
N TRP A 389 7.00 -13.34 12.98
CA TRP A 389 6.34 -12.19 12.33
C TRP A 389 6.37 -12.26 10.80
N ILE A 390 7.28 -13.03 10.22
CA ILE A 390 7.55 -12.99 8.79
C ILE A 390 7.49 -14.36 8.12
N ASP A 391 6.91 -14.39 6.92
CA ASP A 391 7.01 -15.50 5.96
C ASP A 391 7.93 -15.07 4.82
N ILE A 392 9.15 -15.61 4.79
CA ILE A 392 10.27 -15.00 4.08
C ILE A 392 10.32 -15.40 2.60
N TYR A 393 10.41 -16.70 2.31
CA TYR A 393 10.80 -17.20 1.00
C TYR A 393 9.62 -17.51 0.08
N PRO A 394 9.81 -17.41 -1.25
CA PRO A 394 8.81 -17.88 -2.21
C PRO A 394 8.62 -19.39 -2.09
N SER A 395 7.46 -19.87 -2.45
CA SER A 395 7.14 -21.29 -2.62
C SER A 395 6.07 -21.47 -3.68
N LYS A 396 5.91 -22.70 -4.14
CA LYS A 396 4.81 -23.08 -5.05
C LYS A 396 3.47 -22.68 -4.42
N ASN A 397 2.60 -22.05 -5.17
CA ASN A 397 1.27 -21.55 -4.76
C ASN A 397 1.27 -20.39 -3.75
N LYS A 398 2.41 -19.86 -3.32
CA LYS A 398 2.46 -18.61 -2.55
C LYS A 398 2.15 -17.44 -3.47
N VAL A 399 1.26 -16.56 -3.03
CA VAL A 399 0.86 -15.37 -3.79
C VAL A 399 2.08 -14.44 -3.95
N SER A 400 2.26 -13.89 -5.16
CA SER A 400 3.35 -12.97 -5.47
C SER A 400 3.24 -11.65 -4.68
N GLY A 401 4.30 -10.84 -4.70
CA GLY A 401 4.37 -9.56 -4.00
C GLY A 401 4.74 -9.71 -2.52
N ALA A 402 4.75 -8.58 -1.81
CA ALA A 402 5.00 -8.44 -0.39
C ALA A 402 3.91 -7.60 0.24
N PHE A 403 3.69 -7.73 1.52
CA PHE A 403 2.82 -6.86 2.31
C PHE A 403 3.10 -6.98 3.81
N SER A 404 2.70 -5.97 4.57
CA SER A 404 2.49 -6.04 6.01
C SER A 404 1.00 -6.00 6.33
N SER A 405 0.52 -6.86 7.21
CA SER A 405 -0.87 -6.90 7.67
C SER A 405 -0.94 -7.03 9.19
N SER A 406 -1.98 -6.42 9.78
CA SER A 406 -2.07 -6.29 11.23
C SER A 406 -3.51 -6.41 11.71
N THR A 407 -3.67 -6.88 12.94
CA THR A 407 -4.90 -6.75 13.71
C THR A 407 -4.57 -6.44 15.16
N TYR A 408 -5.54 -5.95 15.91
CA TYR A 408 -5.33 -5.50 17.28
C TYR A 408 -4.91 -6.62 18.22
N GLY A 409 -4.06 -6.29 19.19
CA GLY A 409 -3.67 -7.19 20.28
C GLY A 409 -2.69 -8.31 19.93
N VAL A 410 -2.22 -8.36 18.68
CA VAL A 410 -1.15 -9.25 18.22
C VAL A 410 -0.11 -8.47 17.41
N HIS A 411 1.03 -9.08 17.16
CA HIS A 411 2.07 -8.46 16.33
C HIS A 411 1.64 -8.39 14.86
N PRO A 412 2.20 -7.44 14.07
CA PRO A 412 2.05 -7.42 12.63
C PRO A 412 2.66 -8.65 11.95
N TYR A 413 2.14 -8.99 10.77
CA TYR A 413 2.63 -10.08 9.92
C TYR A 413 3.18 -9.52 8.61
N VAL A 414 4.37 -9.96 8.25
CA VAL A 414 5.05 -9.55 7.00
C VAL A 414 5.15 -10.75 6.05
N LYS A 415 4.67 -10.58 4.82
CA LYS A 415 4.87 -11.55 3.74
C LYS A 415 5.95 -11.05 2.80
N MET A 416 6.91 -11.91 2.48
CA MET A 416 7.93 -11.68 1.46
C MET A 416 7.96 -12.82 0.45
N ASN A 417 8.53 -12.55 -0.71
CA ASN A 417 9.02 -13.53 -1.67
C ASN A 417 10.52 -13.27 -1.89
N TYR A 418 11.29 -13.39 -0.81
CA TYR A 418 12.68 -12.96 -0.74
C TYR A 418 13.59 -13.86 -1.59
N GLN A 419 14.35 -13.28 -2.55
CA GLN A 419 15.19 -13.98 -3.51
C GLN A 419 16.65 -13.49 -3.50
N ASN A 420 17.13 -13.02 -2.36
CA ASN A 420 18.51 -12.59 -2.13
C ASN A 420 18.98 -11.44 -3.04
N THR A 421 18.06 -10.57 -3.50
CA THR A 421 18.40 -9.40 -4.31
C THR A 421 18.36 -8.11 -3.47
N PHE A 422 19.04 -7.07 -3.94
CA PHE A 422 18.95 -5.75 -3.32
C PHE A 422 17.50 -5.22 -3.26
N ASN A 423 16.74 -5.40 -4.34
CA ASN A 423 15.34 -4.98 -4.37
C ASN A 423 14.51 -5.64 -3.26
N ASN A 424 14.79 -6.92 -2.93
CA ASN A 424 14.11 -7.58 -1.82
C ASN A 424 14.51 -7.00 -0.46
N VAL A 425 15.73 -6.45 -0.31
CA VAL A 425 16.14 -5.75 0.92
C VAL A 425 15.38 -4.43 1.06
N SER A 426 15.24 -3.65 -0.02
CA SER A 426 14.44 -2.43 -0.02
C SER A 426 12.97 -2.73 0.31
N THR A 427 12.37 -3.72 -0.35
CA THR A 427 11.01 -4.17 -0.05
C THR A 427 10.88 -4.63 1.41
N LEU A 428 11.87 -5.35 1.96
CA LEU A 428 11.86 -5.78 3.35
C LEU A 428 11.88 -4.58 4.32
N ALA A 429 12.69 -3.55 4.02
CA ALA A 429 12.72 -2.32 4.81
C ALA A 429 11.38 -1.57 4.75
N HIS A 430 10.74 -1.54 3.58
CA HIS A 430 9.42 -0.98 3.33
C HIS A 430 8.36 -1.67 4.20
N GLU A 431 8.23 -2.99 4.08
CA GLU A 431 7.22 -3.77 4.81
C GLU A 431 7.40 -3.67 6.33
N TYR A 432 8.65 -3.61 6.80
CA TYR A 432 8.89 -3.35 8.22
C TYR A 432 8.61 -1.89 8.63
N GLY A 433 8.57 -0.95 7.72
CA GLY A 433 8.04 0.39 7.98
C GLY A 433 6.56 0.33 8.35
N HIS A 434 5.75 -0.35 7.54
CA HIS A 434 4.34 -0.62 7.83
C HIS A 434 4.15 -1.42 9.13
N ALA A 435 4.92 -2.49 9.30
CA ALA A 435 4.83 -3.34 10.49
C ALA A 435 5.12 -2.54 11.78
N MET A 436 6.16 -1.72 11.77
CA MET A 436 6.50 -0.89 12.93
C MET A 436 5.48 0.21 13.18
N HIS A 437 4.93 0.86 12.13
CA HIS A 437 3.83 1.81 12.28
C HIS A 437 2.63 1.15 12.95
N SER A 438 2.18 0.02 12.42
CA SER A 438 1.07 -0.74 13.00
C SER A 438 1.35 -1.19 14.44
N TYR A 439 2.57 -1.66 14.73
CA TYR A 439 2.99 -2.04 16.07
C TYR A 439 2.88 -0.88 17.07
N TYR A 440 3.42 0.30 16.69
CA TYR A 440 3.34 1.48 17.56
C TYR A 440 1.90 1.95 17.74
N SER A 441 1.09 1.93 16.70
CA SER A 441 -0.31 2.30 16.80
C SER A 441 -1.11 1.33 17.69
N ILE A 442 -1.01 0.02 17.45
CA ILE A 442 -1.71 -1.02 18.23
C ILE A 442 -1.35 -0.95 19.72
N THR A 443 -0.08 -0.70 20.03
CA THR A 443 0.38 -0.71 21.42
C THR A 443 0.10 0.59 22.20
N ASN A 444 -0.32 1.66 21.49
CA ASN A 444 -0.56 2.96 22.11
C ASN A 444 -1.99 3.49 21.96
N GLN A 445 -2.82 2.88 21.11
CA GLN A 445 -4.20 3.29 20.88
C GLN A 445 -5.19 2.21 21.33
N PRO A 446 -6.41 2.58 21.77
CA PRO A 446 -7.49 1.63 21.97
C PRO A 446 -7.98 1.06 20.63
N TYR A 447 -8.73 -0.06 20.70
CA TYR A 447 -9.19 -0.78 19.51
C TYR A 447 -9.84 0.11 18.43
N HIS A 448 -10.75 0.99 18.81
CA HIS A 448 -11.49 1.85 17.86
C HIS A 448 -10.65 2.99 17.25
N SER A 449 -9.40 3.17 17.66
CA SER A 449 -8.52 4.28 17.21
C SER A 449 -7.13 3.83 16.74
N TRP A 450 -6.83 2.53 16.72
CA TRP A 450 -5.49 2.08 16.32
C TRP A 450 -5.25 2.13 14.80
N ARG A 451 -6.30 2.01 13.99
CA ARG A 451 -6.17 2.04 12.54
C ARG A 451 -5.91 3.46 12.07
N TYR A 452 -4.75 3.69 11.50
CA TYR A 452 -4.44 4.95 10.83
C TYR A 452 -4.99 4.92 9.39
N VAL A 453 -5.23 6.11 8.83
CA VAL A 453 -5.76 6.24 7.45
C VAL A 453 -4.71 5.86 6.40
N PRO A 454 -5.12 5.36 5.22
CA PRO A 454 -4.21 4.97 4.14
C PRO A 454 -3.22 6.07 3.73
N PHE A 455 -3.61 7.33 3.80
CA PHE A 455 -2.75 8.47 3.52
C PHE A 455 -1.45 8.51 4.36
N LEU A 456 -1.49 8.03 5.61
CA LEU A 456 -0.30 7.96 6.49
C LEU A 456 0.51 6.68 6.31
N ALA A 457 -0.07 5.66 5.66
CA ALA A 457 0.52 4.32 5.63
C ALA A 457 1.93 4.31 5.02
N GLU A 458 2.11 5.00 3.89
CA GLU A 458 3.38 4.98 3.15
C GLU A 458 4.49 5.83 3.76
N ILE A 459 4.20 6.65 4.76
CA ILE A 459 5.21 7.55 5.34
C ILE A 459 6.28 6.76 6.10
N ALA A 460 5.87 5.74 6.86
CA ALA A 460 6.81 4.94 7.64
C ALA A 460 7.64 4.00 6.75
N SER A 461 7.03 3.41 5.74
CA SER A 461 7.68 2.53 4.77
C SER A 461 8.73 3.30 3.95
N THR A 462 8.35 4.44 3.40
CA THR A 462 9.25 5.27 2.59
C THR A 462 10.33 5.99 3.40
N CYS A 463 10.08 6.30 4.69
CA CYS A 463 11.11 6.78 5.60
C CYS A 463 12.21 5.72 5.81
N ASN A 464 11.83 4.45 5.99
CA ASN A 464 12.79 3.35 6.10
C ASN A 464 13.58 3.18 4.79
N GLU A 465 12.93 3.25 3.63
CA GLU A 465 13.60 3.17 2.33
C GLU A 465 14.57 4.34 2.13
N ALA A 466 14.19 5.56 2.48
CA ALA A 466 15.05 6.75 2.37
C ALA A 466 16.29 6.65 3.27
N LEU A 467 16.14 6.18 4.52
CA LEU A 467 17.26 5.93 5.43
C LEU A 467 18.16 4.81 4.90
N LEU A 468 17.59 3.73 4.33
CA LEU A 468 18.35 2.63 3.73
C LEU A 468 19.13 3.11 2.50
N SER A 469 18.48 3.81 1.59
CA SER A 469 19.10 4.36 0.37
C SER A 469 20.27 5.28 0.72
N ARG A 470 20.08 6.22 1.64
CA ARG A 470 21.14 7.10 2.14
C ARG A 470 22.31 6.32 2.72
N TYR A 471 22.02 5.37 3.63
CA TYR A 471 23.07 4.54 4.24
C TYR A 471 23.88 3.79 3.19
N MET A 472 23.23 3.22 2.19
CA MET A 472 23.89 2.49 1.11
C MET A 472 24.77 3.40 0.24
N ILE A 473 24.28 4.58 -0.13
CA ILE A 473 25.05 5.57 -0.92
C ILE A 473 26.28 6.01 -0.15
N ASP A 474 26.14 6.31 1.15
CA ASP A 474 27.23 6.76 2.02
C ASP A 474 28.30 5.66 2.25
N HIS A 475 27.94 4.37 2.10
CA HIS A 475 28.83 3.21 2.33
C HIS A 475 29.14 2.42 1.06
N ALA A 476 28.86 3.00 -0.11
CA ALA A 476 29.20 2.37 -1.40
C ALA A 476 30.71 2.12 -1.50
N LYS A 477 31.07 0.93 -1.96
CA LYS A 477 32.49 0.48 -1.99
C LYS A 477 33.24 0.92 -3.23
N THR A 478 32.50 1.23 -4.30
CA THR A 478 33.05 1.65 -5.59
C THR A 478 32.21 2.75 -6.20
N ASP A 479 32.83 3.56 -7.11
CA ASP A 479 32.07 4.57 -7.88
C ASP A 479 30.95 3.94 -8.72
N ALA A 480 31.15 2.74 -9.24
CA ALA A 480 30.12 2.02 -10.00
C ALA A 480 28.90 1.64 -9.11
N GLU A 481 29.15 1.13 -7.90
CA GLU A 481 28.10 0.84 -6.93
C GLU A 481 27.36 2.13 -6.53
N LYS A 482 28.10 3.20 -6.24
CA LYS A 482 27.52 4.50 -5.90
C LYS A 482 26.69 5.06 -7.03
N ALA A 483 27.18 5.03 -8.27
CA ALA A 483 26.46 5.51 -9.45
C ALA A 483 25.16 4.74 -9.67
N TRP A 484 25.20 3.41 -9.49
CA TRP A 484 23.99 2.59 -9.58
C TRP A 484 22.97 2.95 -8.49
N LEU A 485 23.37 3.07 -7.22
CA LEU A 485 22.47 3.46 -6.11
C LEU A 485 21.86 4.85 -6.32
N LEU A 486 22.64 5.82 -6.80
CA LEU A 486 22.13 7.15 -7.15
C LEU A 486 21.11 7.08 -8.30
N SER A 487 21.35 6.22 -9.30
CA SER A 487 20.40 6.00 -10.41
C SER A 487 19.08 5.40 -9.92
N GLU A 488 19.12 4.42 -9.01
CA GLU A 488 17.93 3.83 -8.39
C GLU A 488 17.13 4.87 -7.59
N LEU A 489 17.80 5.72 -6.80
CA LEU A 489 17.14 6.81 -6.06
C LEU A 489 16.47 7.80 -7.00
N LEU A 490 17.13 8.18 -8.10
CA LEU A 490 16.55 9.07 -9.11
C LEU A 490 15.31 8.46 -9.76
N GLU A 491 15.36 7.18 -10.13
CA GLU A 491 14.20 6.49 -10.73
C GLU A 491 13.04 6.39 -9.73
N THR A 492 13.32 6.12 -8.45
CA THR A 492 12.30 6.11 -7.39
C THR A 492 11.59 7.46 -7.28
N ILE A 493 12.34 8.56 -7.17
CA ILE A 493 11.75 9.90 -7.05
C ILE A 493 11.04 10.30 -8.35
N ARG A 494 11.63 10.03 -9.52
CA ARG A 494 11.01 10.33 -10.82
C ARG A 494 9.67 9.62 -11.00
N THR A 495 9.61 8.32 -10.70
CA THR A 495 8.40 7.52 -10.93
C THR A 495 7.35 7.70 -9.85
N THR A 496 7.75 8.03 -8.62
CA THR A 496 6.84 8.11 -7.47
C THR A 496 6.44 9.54 -7.13
N ILE A 497 7.28 10.55 -7.39
CA ILE A 497 6.90 11.96 -7.17
C ILE A 497 6.51 12.61 -8.50
N TYR A 498 7.43 12.79 -9.44
CA TYR A 498 7.13 13.54 -10.67
C TYR A 498 6.01 12.89 -11.50
N ARG A 499 6.13 11.59 -11.78
CA ARG A 499 5.15 10.88 -12.61
C ARG A 499 3.78 10.78 -11.91
N GLN A 500 3.75 10.50 -10.62
CA GLN A 500 2.46 10.41 -9.90
C GLN A 500 1.80 11.79 -9.73
N THR A 501 2.58 12.86 -9.62
CA THR A 501 2.03 14.21 -9.61
C THR A 501 1.49 14.62 -11.00
N LEU A 502 2.15 14.21 -12.10
CA LEU A 502 1.59 14.37 -13.45
C LEU A 502 0.24 13.66 -13.56
N PHE A 503 0.13 12.44 -13.02
CA PHE A 503 -1.14 11.71 -13.00
C PHE A 503 -2.18 12.41 -12.11
N ALA A 504 -1.80 12.90 -10.95
CA ALA A 504 -2.69 13.65 -10.08
C ALA A 504 -3.21 14.93 -10.76
N GLU A 505 -2.35 15.68 -11.44
CA GLU A 505 -2.77 16.87 -12.20
C GLU A 505 -3.70 16.52 -13.37
N PHE A 506 -3.43 15.41 -14.07
CA PHE A 506 -4.34 14.91 -15.10
C PHE A 506 -5.70 14.53 -14.51
N GLU A 507 -5.71 13.82 -13.38
CA GLU A 507 -6.93 13.42 -12.68
C GLU A 507 -7.76 14.63 -12.26
N LEU A 508 -7.15 15.65 -11.68
CA LEU A 508 -7.82 16.90 -11.34
C LEU A 508 -8.46 17.55 -12.57
N ARG A 509 -7.69 17.73 -13.64
CA ARG A 509 -8.15 18.42 -14.84
C ARG A 509 -9.29 17.71 -15.56
N PHE A 510 -9.31 16.38 -15.62
CA PHE A 510 -10.45 15.71 -16.25
C PHE A 510 -11.70 15.71 -15.37
N HIS A 511 -11.59 15.71 -14.05
CA HIS A 511 -12.73 15.92 -13.18
C HIS A 511 -13.29 17.35 -13.30
N GLU A 512 -12.45 18.36 -13.39
CA GLU A 512 -12.85 19.75 -13.64
C GLU A 512 -13.65 19.90 -14.97
N LEU A 513 -13.31 19.14 -16.03
CA LEU A 513 -14.14 19.10 -17.24
C LEU A 513 -15.57 18.63 -16.93
N VAL A 514 -15.71 17.54 -16.17
CA VAL A 514 -17.01 16.97 -15.82
C VAL A 514 -17.79 17.92 -14.92
N GLU A 515 -17.14 18.52 -13.94
CA GLU A 515 -17.74 19.48 -12.98
C GLU A 515 -18.27 20.74 -13.68
N SER A 516 -17.55 21.20 -14.70
CA SER A 516 -17.96 22.35 -15.53
C SER A 516 -18.98 21.98 -16.62
N GLY A 517 -19.41 20.72 -16.71
CA GLY A 517 -20.38 20.24 -17.71
C GLY A 517 -19.79 20.09 -19.12
N VAL A 518 -18.46 20.11 -19.25
CA VAL A 518 -17.79 19.92 -20.55
C VAL A 518 -17.70 18.42 -20.86
N PRO A 519 -18.14 17.97 -22.07
CA PRO A 519 -18.04 16.57 -22.45
C PRO A 519 -16.61 16.04 -22.43
N VAL A 520 -16.41 14.90 -21.79
CA VAL A 520 -15.13 14.17 -21.80
C VAL A 520 -15.03 13.40 -23.11
N THR A 521 -14.01 13.72 -23.91
CA THR A 521 -13.71 13.04 -25.18
C THR A 521 -12.25 12.60 -25.19
N ALA A 522 -11.93 11.58 -25.97
CA ALA A 522 -10.54 11.13 -26.14
C ALA A 522 -9.61 12.27 -26.56
N GLU A 523 -10.04 13.12 -27.50
CA GLU A 523 -9.27 14.27 -27.95
C GLU A 523 -8.90 15.22 -26.78
N LYS A 524 -9.87 15.57 -25.93
CA LYS A 524 -9.61 16.47 -24.78
C LYS A 524 -8.67 15.83 -23.78
N LEU A 525 -8.86 14.55 -23.46
CA LEU A 525 -7.98 13.83 -22.55
C LEU A 525 -6.55 13.74 -23.12
N ASN A 526 -6.42 13.41 -24.41
CA ASN A 526 -5.14 13.39 -25.10
C ASN A 526 -4.44 14.75 -25.06
N ASN A 527 -5.17 15.83 -25.31
CA ASN A 527 -4.61 17.18 -25.27
C ASN A 527 -4.13 17.57 -23.87
N ILE A 528 -4.94 17.31 -22.83
CA ILE A 528 -4.54 17.54 -21.44
C ILE A 528 -3.28 16.75 -21.11
N TYR A 529 -3.24 15.47 -21.46
CA TYR A 529 -2.10 14.62 -21.15
C TYR A 529 -0.83 15.03 -21.91
N ALA A 530 -0.96 15.41 -23.18
CA ALA A 530 0.14 15.94 -23.98
C ALA A 530 0.74 17.23 -23.40
N GLU A 531 -0.12 18.18 -22.99
CA GLU A 531 0.32 19.41 -22.32
C GLU A 531 1.12 19.10 -21.04
N LEU A 532 0.66 18.12 -20.26
CA LEU A 532 1.33 17.71 -19.03
C LEU A 532 2.69 17.06 -19.31
N ILE A 533 2.78 16.17 -20.29
CA ILE A 533 4.06 15.58 -20.71
C ILE A 533 5.07 16.67 -21.03
N HIS A 534 4.71 17.63 -21.89
CA HIS A 534 5.61 18.73 -22.24
C HIS A 534 6.02 19.58 -21.04
N ALA A 535 5.07 19.86 -20.16
CA ALA A 535 5.32 20.68 -18.98
C ALA A 535 6.24 20.02 -17.95
N TYR A 536 6.17 18.70 -17.81
CA TYR A 536 6.98 17.96 -16.83
C TYR A 536 8.34 17.56 -17.39
N TYR A 537 8.42 17.01 -18.60
CA TYR A 537 9.68 16.46 -19.14
C TYR A 537 10.58 17.47 -19.86
N GLY A 538 10.02 18.60 -20.26
CA GLY A 538 10.80 19.72 -20.81
C GLY A 538 11.22 19.56 -22.27
N PRO A 539 12.13 20.45 -22.75
CA PRO A 539 12.40 20.60 -24.18
C PRO A 539 13.26 19.47 -24.79
N ASP A 540 14.01 18.71 -23.99
CA ASP A 540 14.83 17.59 -24.49
C ASP A 540 14.04 16.30 -24.67
N TYR A 541 12.78 16.28 -24.23
CA TYR A 541 11.87 15.16 -24.44
C TYR A 541 11.06 15.36 -25.72
N VAL A 542 11.08 14.37 -26.60
CA VAL A 542 10.29 14.33 -27.82
C VAL A 542 9.12 13.37 -27.65
N MET A 543 7.92 13.90 -27.75
CA MET A 543 6.69 13.13 -27.65
C MET A 543 6.37 12.44 -28.96
N ASP A 544 6.26 11.11 -28.96
CA ASP A 544 5.82 10.34 -30.12
C ASP A 544 4.29 10.44 -30.32
N ALA A 545 3.83 10.03 -31.51
CA ALA A 545 2.44 10.21 -31.94
C ALA A 545 1.38 9.59 -30.99
N ASN A 546 1.76 8.61 -30.17
CA ASN A 546 0.83 7.90 -29.28
C ASN A 546 1.17 8.06 -27.78
N ASP A 547 2.19 8.83 -27.40
CA ASP A 547 2.57 8.96 -25.98
C ASP A 547 1.44 9.56 -25.13
N HIS A 548 0.66 10.45 -25.72
CA HIS A 548 -0.46 11.12 -25.07
C HIS A 548 -1.62 10.19 -24.66
N ILE A 549 -1.64 8.92 -25.13
CA ILE A 549 -2.68 7.94 -24.78
C ILE A 549 -2.38 7.17 -23.49
N GLU A 550 -1.24 7.41 -22.85
CA GLU A 550 -0.83 6.65 -21.66
C GLU A 550 -1.89 6.66 -20.55
N TRP A 551 -2.67 7.71 -20.40
CA TRP A 551 -3.77 7.78 -19.42
C TRP A 551 -4.78 6.62 -19.56
N ALA A 552 -4.99 6.13 -20.77
CA ALA A 552 -6.07 5.20 -21.08
C ALA A 552 -5.92 3.80 -20.45
N TYR A 553 -4.69 3.39 -20.08
CA TYR A 553 -4.49 2.09 -19.43
C TYR A 553 -4.13 2.17 -17.95
N ILE A 554 -4.16 3.36 -17.34
CA ILE A 554 -3.83 3.56 -15.93
C ILE A 554 -5.07 3.27 -15.07
N PRO A 555 -5.11 2.16 -14.30
CA PRO A 555 -6.28 1.78 -13.52
C PRO A 555 -6.57 2.75 -12.37
N HIS A 556 -5.54 3.46 -11.90
CA HIS A 556 -5.63 4.35 -10.75
C HIS A 556 -6.62 5.51 -10.95
N PHE A 557 -6.88 5.94 -12.17
CA PHE A 557 -7.87 6.98 -12.44
C PHE A 557 -9.32 6.55 -12.14
N TYR A 558 -9.54 5.24 -11.92
CA TYR A 558 -10.81 4.72 -11.44
C TYR A 558 -10.87 4.64 -9.90
N TYR A 559 -9.71 4.81 -9.19
CA TYR A 559 -9.60 4.78 -7.72
C TYR A 559 -9.78 6.15 -7.06
N LYS A 560 -10.09 7.18 -7.82
CA LYS A 560 -10.58 8.48 -7.34
C LYS A 560 -9.62 9.17 -6.37
N TYR A 561 -8.72 9.95 -6.92
CA TYR A 561 -7.76 10.73 -6.15
C TYR A 561 -6.87 9.90 -5.22
N TYR A 562 -6.39 8.78 -5.72
CA TYR A 562 -5.47 7.94 -4.94
C TYR A 562 -3.99 8.21 -5.24
N VAL A 563 -3.64 8.50 -6.50
CA VAL A 563 -2.22 8.54 -6.96
C VAL A 563 -1.36 9.58 -6.24
N PHE A 564 -1.95 10.67 -5.76
CA PHE A 564 -1.22 11.70 -5.02
C PHE A 564 -0.61 11.18 -3.72
N THR A 565 -1.18 10.14 -3.12
CA THR A 565 -0.70 9.55 -1.87
C THR A 565 0.68 8.94 -2.01
N TYR A 566 1.04 8.46 -3.20
CA TYR A 566 2.40 7.99 -3.49
C TYR A 566 3.41 9.13 -3.39
N ALA A 567 3.11 10.26 -4.03
CA ALA A 567 4.02 11.41 -4.05
C ALA A 567 4.13 12.08 -2.67
N THR A 568 3.02 12.25 -1.96
CA THR A 568 3.03 12.81 -0.60
C THR A 568 3.68 11.88 0.40
N GLY A 569 3.44 10.56 0.27
CA GLY A 569 4.05 9.54 1.13
C GLY A 569 5.57 9.53 1.00
N LEU A 570 6.09 9.40 -0.23
CA LEU A 570 7.55 9.40 -0.46
C LEU A 570 8.20 10.73 -0.07
N SER A 571 7.57 11.87 -0.41
CA SER A 571 8.09 13.19 -0.02
C SER A 571 8.19 13.33 1.50
N SER A 572 7.15 12.89 2.23
CA SER A 572 7.14 12.90 3.69
C SER A 572 8.20 11.97 4.29
N GLY A 573 8.32 10.75 3.73
CA GLY A 573 9.33 9.78 4.18
C GLY A 573 10.75 10.30 4.01
N ILE A 574 11.07 10.90 2.85
CA ILE A 574 12.37 11.55 2.60
C ILE A 574 12.58 12.71 3.57
N ALA A 575 11.60 13.59 3.75
CA ALA A 575 11.71 14.73 4.65
C ALA A 575 11.95 14.30 6.10
N PHE A 576 11.23 13.27 6.60
CA PHE A 576 11.49 12.72 7.93
C PHE A 576 12.87 12.08 8.04
N ALA A 577 13.30 11.30 7.04
CA ALA A 577 14.62 10.68 7.05
C ALA A 577 15.75 11.72 7.12
N GLU A 578 15.62 12.80 6.35
CA GLU A 578 16.59 13.92 6.38
C GLU A 578 16.58 14.64 7.73
N LYS A 579 15.39 15.06 8.21
CA LYS A 579 15.25 15.78 9.49
C LYS A 579 15.75 14.94 10.68
N ILE A 580 15.38 13.67 10.77
CA ILE A 580 15.83 12.76 11.84
C ILE A 580 17.36 12.63 11.83
N THR A 581 17.97 12.59 10.66
CA THR A 581 19.43 12.46 10.53
C THR A 581 20.16 13.75 10.86
N GLN A 582 19.58 14.91 10.54
CA GLN A 582 20.20 16.24 10.72
C GLN A 582 19.92 16.84 12.09
N GLU A 583 18.68 16.75 12.57
CA GLU A 583 18.20 17.39 13.80
C GLU A 583 18.27 16.48 15.04
N GLY A 584 18.27 15.15 14.83
CA GLY A 584 18.56 14.17 15.87
C GLY A 584 17.37 13.77 16.75
N PRO A 585 17.56 13.65 18.09
CA PRO A 585 16.61 12.95 18.96
C PRO A 585 15.22 13.59 19.06
N GLU A 586 15.11 14.90 19.05
CA GLU A 586 13.83 15.61 19.23
C GLU A 586 12.89 15.31 18.05
N THR A 587 13.35 15.49 16.84
CA THR A 587 12.58 15.18 15.61
C THR A 587 12.24 13.71 15.50
N ARG A 588 13.17 12.83 15.88
CA ARG A 588 12.87 11.41 15.96
C ARG A 588 11.70 11.10 16.89
N GLU A 589 11.66 11.69 18.09
CA GLU A 589 10.57 11.44 19.05
C GLU A 589 9.23 11.96 18.54
N THR A 590 9.18 13.12 17.88
CA THR A 590 7.93 13.62 17.26
C THR A 590 7.45 12.70 16.14
N TYR A 591 8.36 12.19 15.30
CA TYR A 591 8.05 11.18 14.29
C TYR A 591 7.50 9.89 14.91
N LEU A 592 8.15 9.34 15.95
CA LEU A 592 7.67 8.14 16.63
C LEU A 592 6.31 8.36 17.32
N ASN A 593 6.04 9.55 17.80
CA ASN A 593 4.73 9.90 18.37
C ASN A 593 3.64 9.94 17.29
N MET A 594 3.95 10.36 16.06
CA MET A 594 3.03 10.24 14.93
C MET A 594 2.68 8.76 14.66
N LEU A 595 3.66 7.85 14.64
CA LEU A 595 3.42 6.41 14.46
C LEU A 595 2.52 5.82 15.56
N LYS A 596 2.55 6.36 16.77
CA LYS A 596 1.70 5.95 17.90
C LYS A 596 0.27 6.48 17.78
N GLY A 597 0.04 7.45 16.89
CA GLY A 597 -1.19 8.24 16.85
C GLY A 597 -2.43 7.48 16.40
N GLY A 598 -2.29 6.46 15.53
CA GLY A 598 -3.44 5.77 14.94
C GLY A 598 -4.42 6.76 14.28
N ASN A 599 -5.69 6.66 14.67
CA ASN A 599 -6.75 7.59 14.27
C ASN A 599 -7.27 8.44 15.46
N SER A 600 -6.39 8.73 16.43
CA SER A 600 -6.75 9.58 17.59
C SER A 600 -6.91 11.05 17.23
N LYS A 601 -6.31 11.48 16.12
CA LYS A 601 -6.35 12.83 15.54
C LYS A 601 -6.40 12.72 14.02
N THR A 602 -6.77 13.82 13.35
CA THR A 602 -6.74 13.85 11.89
C THR A 602 -5.30 13.71 11.35
N PRO A 603 -5.09 13.15 10.16
CA PRO A 603 -3.75 12.92 9.59
C PRO A 603 -2.88 14.17 9.55
N LEU A 604 -3.45 15.29 9.14
CA LEU A 604 -2.72 16.57 9.06
C LEU A 604 -2.32 17.11 10.42
N VAL A 605 -3.10 16.84 11.47
CA VAL A 605 -2.72 17.22 12.84
C VAL A 605 -1.54 16.37 13.32
N LEU A 606 -1.59 15.05 13.11
CA LEU A 606 -0.48 14.15 13.45
C LEU A 606 0.82 14.54 12.74
N LEU A 607 0.74 14.88 11.44
CA LEU A 607 1.89 15.32 10.67
C LEU A 607 2.45 16.66 11.14
N ARG A 608 1.59 17.65 11.41
CA ARG A 608 2.02 18.96 11.94
C ARG A 608 2.71 18.83 13.30
N GLU A 609 2.19 18.01 14.19
CA GLU A 609 2.81 17.71 15.49
C GLU A 609 4.16 16.98 15.32
N ALA A 610 4.33 16.23 14.25
CA ALA A 610 5.60 15.61 13.90
C ALA A 610 6.55 16.54 13.12
N GLY A 611 6.14 17.78 12.83
CA GLY A 611 6.97 18.80 12.17
C GLY A 611 6.89 18.82 10.64
N LEU A 612 5.83 18.23 10.04
CA LEU A 612 5.52 18.33 8.61
C LEU A 612 4.12 18.90 8.38
N ASP A 613 3.98 19.83 7.46
CA ASP A 613 2.69 20.38 7.01
C ASP A 613 2.58 20.21 5.48
N LEU A 614 1.80 19.26 5.02
CA LEU A 614 1.64 18.97 3.59
C LEU A 614 0.73 19.98 2.86
N THR A 615 0.14 20.93 3.55
CA THR A 615 -0.49 22.11 2.92
C THR A 615 0.54 23.15 2.51
N LYS A 616 1.83 22.94 2.83
CA LYS A 616 2.98 23.80 2.54
C LYS A 616 4.03 23.06 1.72
N PRO A 617 4.89 23.78 0.96
CA PRO A 617 5.79 23.17 0.00
C PRO A 617 6.98 22.42 0.59
N GLU A 618 7.39 22.69 1.84
CA GLU A 618 8.70 22.33 2.38
C GLU A 618 9.02 20.83 2.32
N ALA A 619 8.05 19.97 2.63
CA ALA A 619 8.26 18.53 2.60
C ALA A 619 8.48 18.00 1.18
N ILE A 620 7.73 18.54 0.21
CA ILE A 620 7.84 18.17 -1.20
C ILE A 620 9.13 18.74 -1.79
N GLU A 621 9.45 19.99 -1.48
CA GLU A 621 10.68 20.66 -1.92
C GLU A 621 11.94 19.93 -1.44
N SER A 622 11.95 19.41 -0.19
CA SER A 622 13.06 18.61 0.34
C SER A 622 13.37 17.41 -0.57
N ALA A 623 12.35 16.66 -0.98
CA ALA A 623 12.53 15.52 -1.88
C ALA A 623 12.99 15.93 -3.29
N LEU A 624 12.49 17.04 -3.81
CA LEU A 624 12.89 17.55 -5.13
C LEU A 624 14.31 18.14 -5.13
N GLN A 625 14.75 18.74 -4.02
CA GLN A 625 16.13 19.17 -3.82
C GLN A 625 17.10 17.99 -3.70
N LEU A 626 16.67 16.91 -3.01
CA LEU A 626 17.45 15.67 -2.98
C LEU A 626 17.62 15.13 -4.40
N PHE A 627 16.55 15.11 -5.21
CA PHE A 627 16.63 14.69 -6.61
C PHE A 627 17.64 15.53 -7.40
N ASP A 628 17.58 16.85 -7.30
CA ASP A 628 18.50 17.76 -8.02
C ASP A 628 19.96 17.53 -7.67
N LYS A 629 20.26 17.43 -6.36
CA LYS A 629 21.60 17.12 -5.86
C LYS A 629 22.08 15.75 -6.37
N THR A 630 21.19 14.76 -6.37
CA THR A 630 21.51 13.39 -6.81
C THR A 630 21.80 13.36 -8.32
N VAL A 631 21.10 14.16 -9.14
CA VAL A 631 21.41 14.31 -10.59
C VAL A 631 22.84 14.86 -10.78
N ASP A 632 23.23 15.88 -10.00
CA ASP A 632 24.58 16.45 -10.09
C ASP A 632 25.65 15.47 -9.64
N GLU A 633 25.41 14.75 -8.56
CA GLU A 633 26.35 13.77 -8.04
C GLU A 633 26.54 12.59 -9.01
N LEU A 634 25.43 12.05 -9.56
CA LEU A 634 25.50 11.00 -10.58
C LEU A 634 26.25 11.50 -11.84
N ARG A 635 25.93 12.71 -12.31
CA ARG A 635 26.59 13.33 -13.48
C ARG A 635 28.10 13.39 -13.26
N ALA A 636 28.57 13.82 -12.09
CA ALA A 636 30.00 13.92 -11.78
C ALA A 636 30.72 12.56 -11.78
N LEU A 637 30.03 11.46 -11.51
CA LEU A 637 30.60 10.12 -11.51
C LEU A 637 30.67 9.51 -12.92
N ILE A 638 29.65 9.75 -13.78
CA ILE A 638 29.49 8.99 -15.03
C ILE A 638 29.73 9.81 -16.31
N VAL A 639 29.73 11.14 -16.26
CA VAL A 639 30.06 12.03 -17.40
C VAL A 639 31.44 12.59 -17.16
N LYS A 640 32.44 12.04 -17.86
CA LYS A 640 33.83 12.51 -17.82
C LYS A 640 34.10 13.54 -18.89
#